data_7ca6d6017155711396c3ad321b75e131
#
_entry.id   7ca6d6017155711396c3ad321b75e131
#
_cell.length_a   1.000
_cell.length_b   1.000
_cell.length_c   1.000
_cell.angle_alpha   90.00
_cell.angle_beta   90.00
_cell.angle_gamma   90.00
#
_symmetry.space_group_name_H-M   'P 1'
#
loop_
_entity.id
_entity.type
_entity.pdbx_description
1 polymer ?
#
loop_
_entity_poly.entity_id
_entity_poly.type
_entity_poly.pdbx_seq_one_letter_code
_entity_poly.pdbx_strand_id
1 'polypeptide(L)'
;MSFASLLLAATVSVNFNSNIGKFRPELHSSSYGPTIAGCTQKTIDEIKEMGFKSARTHDWALANSNQRVCDYHHIFPIIHLDATNPSNYVFAATDYLLKRAREDVGTDIFFRLGVSIEHSGPKVHFNSLIPDDFDKVAEIFAGTVRHYNHGWANGHKWGIKYWEIWNEPDNDNTMWCLKDGDLGVGSTPEEKAKDKARRDKLRMELFCKFYVTCLKRLKSEFPDIKVGGPALCFMREDYFRALLKACKEAQVAPDFISWHQYTNHPQAIINSIEKGRSLCDEYGFKDCELIINEWHYLGPRGWGGVWSSDPEILAKTWEGPGSHNGIDSSCFNLTVLSKFQTSKLDQAFYYGCFYTGAWGYKNSFGNKYKIYHGLKMFSSIVHSLSTICESKGEGTVTVIAGKSKNGRSRGILVTDYMGTDKEIVVKIDGVEDGRQCWVIAHDNERDFEPIYVPFNDGKLVLKKTTEGSAAFTIWF
;
A
#
# COMPACT_ATOMS: atom_id res chain seq x y z
N MET A 1 30.46 37.20 -23.16
CA MET A 1 30.29 35.86 -23.74
C MET A 1 29.33 35.10 -22.81
N SER A 2 28.08 34.95 -23.23
CA SER A 2 27.06 34.24 -22.49
C SER A 2 27.32 32.75 -22.68
N PHE A 3 27.70 32.04 -21.63
CA PHE A 3 27.64 30.58 -21.63
C PHE A 3 26.15 30.20 -21.57
N ALA A 4 25.54 29.94 -22.73
CA ALA A 4 24.32 29.20 -22.79
C ALA A 4 24.65 27.80 -22.22
N SER A 5 24.25 27.54 -20.99
CA SER A 5 24.16 26.18 -20.45
C SER A 5 23.30 25.37 -21.44
N LEU A 6 23.90 24.50 -22.22
CA LEU A 6 23.17 23.46 -22.92
C LEU A 6 22.52 22.61 -21.79
N LEU A 7 21.25 22.89 -21.50
CA LEU A 7 20.40 21.99 -20.75
C LEU A 7 20.34 20.69 -21.57
N LEU A 8 21.15 19.71 -21.19
CA LEU A 8 21.09 18.36 -21.74
C LEU A 8 19.75 17.78 -21.28
N ALA A 9 18.85 17.52 -22.21
CA ALA A 9 17.58 16.85 -21.93
C ALA A 9 17.84 15.53 -21.20
N ALA A 10 17.04 15.20 -20.20
CA ALA A 10 17.12 13.93 -19.51
C ALA A 10 17.03 12.77 -20.52
N THR A 11 17.86 11.75 -20.32
CA THR A 11 17.93 10.61 -21.25
C THR A 11 17.41 9.34 -20.61
N VAL A 12 16.64 8.58 -21.41
CA VAL A 12 16.16 7.23 -21.09
C VAL A 12 16.68 6.27 -22.16
N SER A 13 17.13 5.08 -21.75
CA SER A 13 17.46 3.97 -22.65
C SER A 13 16.57 2.76 -22.35
N VAL A 14 16.09 2.11 -23.41
CA VAL A 14 15.27 0.87 -23.35
C VAL A 14 15.80 -0.12 -24.38
N ASN A 15 16.02 -1.36 -23.94
CA ASN A 15 16.43 -2.46 -24.81
C ASN A 15 15.41 -3.61 -24.74
N PHE A 16 14.53 -3.69 -25.72
CA PHE A 16 13.53 -4.76 -25.79
C PHE A 16 14.11 -6.15 -26.13
N ASN A 17 15.37 -6.24 -26.49
CA ASN A 17 16.06 -7.52 -26.73
C ASN A 17 16.60 -8.14 -25.43
N SER A 18 16.70 -7.38 -24.33
CA SER A 18 17.22 -7.84 -23.04
C SER A 18 16.10 -7.97 -22.00
N ASN A 19 15.84 -9.19 -21.53
CA ASN A 19 14.81 -9.48 -20.52
C ASN A 19 15.46 -9.57 -19.14
N ILE A 20 14.90 -8.87 -18.13
CA ILE A 20 15.46 -8.82 -16.77
C ILE A 20 14.51 -9.36 -15.69
N GLY A 21 13.24 -9.63 -16.01
CA GLY A 21 12.28 -10.12 -15.02
C GLY A 21 10.87 -10.29 -15.57
N LYS A 22 9.94 -10.45 -14.66
CA LYS A 22 8.50 -10.51 -14.94
C LYS A 22 7.77 -9.40 -14.19
N PHE A 23 6.73 -8.85 -14.79
CA PHE A 23 5.82 -7.97 -14.08
C PHE A 23 5.09 -8.73 -12.97
N ARG A 24 4.92 -8.06 -11.85
CA ARG A 24 4.32 -8.59 -10.61
C ARG A 24 3.11 -7.73 -10.21
N PRO A 25 1.89 -8.11 -10.61
CA PRO A 25 0.67 -7.36 -10.28
C PRO A 25 0.41 -7.22 -8.78
N GLU A 26 0.93 -8.13 -7.96
CA GLU A 26 0.81 -8.13 -6.49
C GLU A 26 1.38 -6.87 -5.85
N LEU A 27 2.30 -6.19 -6.55
CA LEU A 27 2.90 -4.91 -6.13
C LEU A 27 2.01 -3.71 -6.45
N HIS A 28 0.82 -3.94 -7.02
CA HIS A 28 -0.18 -2.94 -7.32
C HIS A 28 -1.53 -3.32 -6.68
N SER A 29 -1.61 -3.12 -5.37
CA SER A 29 -2.79 -3.45 -4.56
C SER A 29 -3.24 -2.26 -3.74
N SER A 30 -4.43 -2.32 -3.14
CA SER A 30 -5.05 -1.25 -2.36
C SER A 30 -5.18 -1.63 -0.90
N SER A 31 -4.84 -0.72 0.02
CA SER A 31 -5.03 -0.92 1.47
C SER A 31 -6.43 -0.58 1.95
N TYR A 32 -7.27 0.00 1.12
CA TYR A 32 -8.64 0.34 1.49
C TYR A 32 -9.64 -0.43 0.64
N GLY A 33 -10.81 -0.72 1.22
CA GLY A 33 -11.88 -1.41 0.51
C GLY A 33 -12.31 -0.65 -0.73
N PRO A 34 -12.22 -1.27 -1.90
CA PRO A 34 -12.57 -0.61 -3.14
C PRO A 34 -14.08 -0.35 -3.27
N THR A 35 -14.90 -0.92 -2.38
CA THR A 35 -16.35 -0.74 -2.41
C THR A 35 -16.91 -0.41 -1.04
N ILE A 36 -17.88 0.48 -1.02
CA ILE A 36 -18.71 0.79 0.14
C ILE A 36 -20.18 0.53 -0.17
N ALA A 37 -21.01 0.52 0.87
CA ALA A 37 -22.46 0.49 0.69
C ALA A 37 -22.92 1.69 -0.18
N GLY A 38 -23.78 1.43 -1.16
CA GLY A 38 -24.27 2.46 -2.09
C GLY A 38 -23.34 2.84 -3.25
N CYS A 39 -22.20 2.18 -3.39
CA CYS A 39 -21.30 2.36 -4.53
C CYS A 39 -22.03 2.09 -5.85
N THR A 40 -21.95 3.02 -6.80
CA THR A 40 -22.59 2.89 -8.12
C THR A 40 -21.75 2.05 -9.07
N GLN A 41 -22.35 1.53 -10.16
CA GLN A 41 -21.63 0.81 -11.22
C GLN A 41 -20.49 1.66 -11.79
N LYS A 42 -20.71 2.96 -12.03
CA LYS A 42 -19.66 3.88 -12.48
C LYS A 42 -18.45 3.90 -11.55
N THR A 43 -18.67 3.91 -10.25
CA THR A 43 -17.57 3.88 -9.26
C THR A 43 -16.82 2.54 -9.30
N ILE A 44 -17.53 1.44 -9.46
CA ILE A 44 -16.93 0.10 -9.63
C ILE A 44 -16.05 0.06 -10.88
N ASP A 45 -16.54 0.59 -12.01
CA ASP A 45 -15.79 0.62 -13.28
C ASP A 45 -14.53 1.50 -13.15
N GLU A 46 -14.63 2.65 -12.49
CA GLU A 46 -13.48 3.52 -12.19
C GLU A 46 -12.41 2.81 -11.34
N ILE A 47 -12.83 2.02 -10.35
CA ILE A 47 -11.92 1.25 -9.51
C ILE A 47 -11.27 0.12 -10.30
N LYS A 48 -12.02 -0.55 -11.18
CA LYS A 48 -11.47 -1.56 -12.10
C LYS A 48 -10.41 -1.00 -13.05
N GLU A 49 -10.59 0.24 -13.52
CA GLU A 49 -9.59 0.91 -14.37
C GLU A 49 -8.26 1.13 -13.65
N MET A 50 -8.28 1.36 -12.32
CA MET A 50 -7.06 1.45 -11.52
C MET A 50 -6.37 0.09 -11.34
N GLY A 51 -7.07 -1.03 -11.53
CA GLY A 51 -6.52 -2.38 -11.72
C GLY A 51 -5.79 -2.97 -10.52
N PHE A 52 -6.24 -2.72 -9.30
CA PHE A 52 -5.65 -3.30 -8.12
C PHE A 52 -5.80 -4.83 -8.08
N LYS A 53 -4.71 -5.54 -7.79
CA LYS A 53 -4.70 -7.00 -7.70
C LYS A 53 -5.39 -7.50 -6.44
N SER A 54 -5.09 -6.89 -5.29
CA SER A 54 -5.62 -7.28 -3.99
C SER A 54 -6.13 -6.07 -3.22
N ALA A 55 -7.03 -6.31 -2.26
CA ALA A 55 -7.53 -5.31 -1.32
C ALA A 55 -7.30 -5.78 0.12
N ARG A 56 -6.61 -4.95 0.93
CA ARG A 56 -6.39 -5.19 2.36
C ARG A 56 -7.57 -4.67 3.17
N THR A 57 -8.09 -5.47 4.09
CA THR A 57 -9.29 -5.17 4.89
C THR A 57 -9.00 -4.23 6.08
N HIS A 58 -8.37 -3.10 5.84
CA HIS A 58 -8.15 -2.08 6.86
C HIS A 58 -9.09 -0.90 6.63
N ASP A 59 -9.67 -0.35 7.69
CA ASP A 59 -10.64 0.76 7.70
C ASP A 59 -11.92 0.56 6.87
N TRP A 60 -12.27 -0.68 6.54
CA TRP A 60 -13.50 -0.96 5.79
C TRP A 60 -14.72 -0.70 6.64
N ALA A 61 -15.53 0.27 6.23
CA ALA A 61 -16.72 0.72 6.94
C ALA A 61 -17.94 0.77 6.03
N LEU A 62 -19.12 0.67 6.63
CA LEU A 62 -20.38 1.03 5.97
C LEU A 62 -20.47 2.56 5.83
N ALA A 63 -21.27 3.03 4.85
CA ALA A 63 -21.27 4.40 4.31
C ALA A 63 -21.32 5.53 5.35
N ASN A 64 -21.93 5.36 6.50
CA ASN A 64 -22.18 6.43 7.46
C ASN A 64 -21.75 6.08 8.89
N SER A 65 -20.85 5.15 9.07
CA SER A 65 -20.53 4.72 10.42
C SER A 65 -19.03 4.57 10.62
N ASN A 66 -18.60 4.84 11.82
CA ASN A 66 -17.33 4.42 12.35
C ASN A 66 -17.28 2.90 12.59
N GLN A 67 -18.27 2.14 12.08
CA GLN A 67 -18.29 0.69 12.16
C GLN A 67 -17.25 0.12 11.19
N ARG A 68 -16.16 -0.35 11.75
CA ARG A 68 -15.08 -1.03 11.03
C ARG A 68 -15.43 -2.51 10.93
N VAL A 69 -16.14 -2.86 9.86
CA VAL A 69 -16.81 -4.18 9.74
C VAL A 69 -15.86 -5.37 9.70
N CYS A 70 -14.59 -5.17 9.37
CA CYS A 70 -13.57 -6.23 9.40
C CYS A 70 -12.83 -6.34 10.73
N ASP A 71 -13.12 -5.46 11.70
CA ASP A 71 -12.53 -5.52 13.02
C ASP A 71 -13.10 -6.67 13.84
N TYR A 72 -12.24 -7.34 14.63
CA TYR A 72 -12.68 -8.52 15.38
C TYR A 72 -13.76 -8.20 16.40
N HIS A 73 -13.81 -6.97 16.95
CA HIS A 73 -14.90 -6.53 17.84
C HIS A 73 -16.25 -6.37 17.14
N HIS A 74 -16.24 -6.13 15.82
CA HIS A 74 -17.47 -6.14 15.03
C HIS A 74 -17.90 -7.57 14.71
N ILE A 75 -16.95 -8.42 14.35
CA ILE A 75 -17.18 -9.83 14.00
C ILE A 75 -17.57 -10.65 15.25
N PHE A 76 -16.97 -10.37 16.39
CA PHE A 76 -17.22 -11.03 17.68
C PHE A 76 -17.51 -9.99 18.77
N PRO A 77 -18.73 -9.45 18.84
CA PRO A 77 -19.03 -8.23 19.62
C PRO A 77 -19.06 -8.43 21.13
N ILE A 78 -19.21 -9.65 21.61
CA ILE A 78 -19.33 -9.95 23.03
C ILE A 78 -18.16 -10.83 23.46
N ILE A 79 -17.06 -10.21 23.85
CA ILE A 79 -15.75 -10.85 24.05
C ILE A 79 -15.74 -12.00 25.08
N HIS A 80 -16.63 -12.01 26.06
CA HIS A 80 -16.67 -13.07 27.09
C HIS A 80 -17.42 -14.32 26.67
N LEU A 81 -18.11 -14.33 25.54
CA LEU A 81 -18.77 -15.52 25.01
C LEU A 81 -17.76 -16.56 24.51
N ASP A 82 -18.23 -17.77 24.28
CA ASP A 82 -17.43 -18.87 23.75
C ASP A 82 -17.07 -18.63 22.27
N ALA A 83 -15.78 -18.49 21.97
CA ALA A 83 -15.26 -18.24 20.63
C ALA A 83 -15.33 -19.46 19.69
N THR A 84 -15.61 -20.64 20.21
CA THR A 84 -15.82 -21.86 19.39
C THR A 84 -17.26 -22.00 18.89
N ASN A 85 -18.20 -21.23 19.45
CA ASN A 85 -19.60 -21.28 19.08
C ASN A 85 -19.89 -20.32 17.91
N PRO A 86 -20.28 -20.82 16.72
CA PRO A 86 -20.57 -20.00 15.54
C PRO A 86 -21.67 -18.96 15.74
N SER A 87 -22.63 -19.21 16.65
CA SER A 87 -23.74 -18.30 16.92
C SER A 87 -23.32 -17.00 17.62
N ASN A 88 -22.09 -16.92 18.11
CA ASN A 88 -21.54 -15.74 18.77
C ASN A 88 -20.83 -14.76 17.80
N TYR A 89 -20.79 -15.10 16.50
CA TYR A 89 -20.18 -14.30 15.46
C TYR A 89 -21.23 -13.56 14.60
N VAL A 90 -20.87 -12.39 14.12
CA VAL A 90 -21.69 -11.52 13.26
C VAL A 90 -20.91 -11.16 12.00
N PHE A 91 -21.10 -11.92 10.92
CA PHE A 91 -20.35 -11.76 9.68
C PHE A 91 -21.07 -10.91 8.60
N ALA A 92 -22.39 -10.70 8.72
CA ALA A 92 -23.20 -10.17 7.62
C ALA A 92 -22.69 -8.89 6.96
N ALA A 93 -22.20 -7.92 7.73
CA ALA A 93 -21.67 -6.66 7.18
C ALA A 93 -20.29 -6.85 6.53
N THR A 94 -19.44 -7.69 7.13
CA THR A 94 -18.14 -8.05 6.57
C THR A 94 -18.30 -8.82 5.27
N ASP A 95 -19.17 -9.84 5.24
CA ASP A 95 -19.52 -10.63 4.05
C ASP A 95 -19.98 -9.74 2.90
N TYR A 96 -20.85 -8.79 3.19
CA TYR A 96 -21.38 -7.87 2.19
C TYR A 96 -20.25 -7.09 1.48
N LEU A 97 -19.31 -6.50 2.23
CA LEU A 97 -18.23 -5.72 1.64
C LEU A 97 -17.17 -6.58 0.95
N LEU A 98 -16.79 -7.71 1.57
CA LEU A 98 -15.82 -8.62 0.96
C LEU A 98 -16.35 -9.23 -0.34
N LYS A 99 -17.63 -9.62 -0.36
CA LYS A 99 -18.27 -10.14 -1.58
C LYS A 99 -18.24 -9.12 -2.71
N ARG A 100 -18.55 -7.85 -2.42
CA ARG A 100 -18.47 -6.79 -3.43
C ARG A 100 -17.06 -6.59 -3.98
N ALA A 101 -16.04 -6.56 -3.10
CA ALA A 101 -14.66 -6.43 -3.53
C ALA A 101 -14.24 -7.59 -4.46
N ARG A 102 -14.65 -8.82 -4.14
CA ARG A 102 -14.31 -10.01 -4.94
C ARG A 102 -15.14 -10.12 -6.22
N GLU A 103 -16.44 -9.96 -6.15
CA GLU A 103 -17.36 -10.25 -7.26
C GLU A 103 -17.57 -9.04 -8.18
N ASP A 104 -17.77 -7.84 -7.60
CA ASP A 104 -18.04 -6.64 -8.39
C ASP A 104 -16.75 -6.03 -8.94
N VAL A 105 -15.67 -6.00 -8.16
CA VAL A 105 -14.37 -5.42 -8.59
C VAL A 105 -13.42 -6.49 -9.13
N GLY A 106 -13.38 -7.67 -8.52
CA GLY A 106 -12.49 -8.76 -8.90
C GLY A 106 -11.12 -8.75 -8.21
N THR A 107 -11.03 -8.11 -7.02
CA THR A 107 -9.80 -8.10 -6.22
C THR A 107 -9.69 -9.33 -5.33
N ASP A 108 -8.49 -9.85 -5.14
CA ASP A 108 -8.18 -10.79 -4.07
C ASP A 108 -8.25 -10.09 -2.71
N ILE A 109 -8.51 -10.85 -1.65
CA ILE A 109 -8.56 -10.31 -0.29
C ILE A 109 -7.26 -10.60 0.45
N PHE A 110 -6.70 -9.56 1.07
CA PHE A 110 -5.66 -9.63 2.09
C PHE A 110 -6.32 -9.25 3.42
N PHE A 111 -6.55 -10.23 4.30
CA PHE A 111 -7.36 -10.02 5.49
C PHE A 111 -6.52 -9.57 6.69
N ARG A 112 -6.77 -8.35 7.19
CA ARG A 112 -6.18 -7.84 8.43
C ARG A 112 -7.04 -8.28 9.63
N LEU A 113 -6.51 -9.13 10.47
CA LEU A 113 -7.07 -9.58 11.74
C LEU A 113 -6.67 -8.59 12.85
N GLY A 114 -7.64 -8.00 13.54
CA GLY A 114 -7.36 -7.02 14.58
C GLY A 114 -8.31 -5.84 14.52
N VAL A 115 -7.80 -4.63 14.64
CA VAL A 115 -8.58 -3.39 14.73
C VAL A 115 -8.11 -2.34 13.73
N SER A 116 -9.02 -1.46 13.34
CA SER A 116 -8.76 -0.25 12.58
C SER A 116 -8.47 0.93 13.52
N ILE A 117 -7.98 2.07 12.98
CA ILE A 117 -7.77 3.28 13.76
C ILE A 117 -9.08 3.70 14.44
N GLU A 118 -9.01 3.94 15.76
CA GLU A 118 -10.16 4.39 16.54
C GLU A 118 -10.31 5.91 16.41
N HIS A 119 -11.41 6.33 15.81
CA HIS A 119 -11.71 7.75 15.60
C HIS A 119 -12.69 8.32 16.64
N SER A 120 -13.23 7.50 17.52
CA SER A 120 -14.38 7.85 18.37
C SER A 120 -14.05 8.62 19.64
N GLY A 121 -12.88 9.18 19.76
CA GLY A 121 -12.58 10.11 20.85
C GLY A 121 -11.19 10.03 21.43
N PRO A 122 -10.73 11.14 22.02
CA PRO A 122 -9.32 11.31 22.38
C PRO A 122 -8.90 10.60 23.68
N LYS A 123 -9.82 9.97 24.41
CA LYS A 123 -9.52 9.50 25.78
C LYS A 123 -9.74 8.01 26.04
N VAL A 124 -10.50 7.31 25.22
CA VAL A 124 -10.77 5.87 25.43
C VAL A 124 -10.85 5.16 24.09
N HIS A 125 -9.83 4.37 23.82
CA HIS A 125 -9.73 3.55 22.62
C HIS A 125 -10.10 2.11 22.98
N PHE A 126 -11.36 1.83 23.26
CA PHE A 126 -11.82 0.52 23.75
C PHE A 126 -11.38 -0.65 22.88
N ASN A 127 -11.47 -0.47 21.55
CA ASN A 127 -11.14 -1.55 20.60
C ASN A 127 -9.63 -1.79 20.51
N SER A 128 -8.82 -0.79 20.87
CA SER A 128 -7.36 -0.84 20.77
C SER A 128 -6.68 -1.21 22.10
N LEU A 129 -7.46 -1.46 23.17
CA LEU A 129 -6.88 -1.95 24.41
C LEU A 129 -6.25 -3.33 24.24
N ILE A 130 -5.11 -3.53 24.89
CA ILE A 130 -4.44 -4.83 24.93
C ILE A 130 -5.42 -5.86 25.52
N PRO A 131 -5.73 -6.94 24.78
CA PRO A 131 -6.65 -7.98 25.25
C PRO A 131 -6.16 -8.64 26.53
N ASP A 132 -7.08 -9.02 27.43
CA ASP A 132 -6.75 -9.76 28.64
C ASP A 132 -6.40 -11.23 28.34
N ASP A 133 -7.01 -11.81 27.31
CA ASP A 133 -6.89 -13.22 26.94
C ASP A 133 -6.46 -13.33 25.48
N PHE A 134 -5.18 -13.59 25.25
CA PHE A 134 -4.59 -13.72 23.92
C PHE A 134 -5.03 -15.00 23.19
N ASP A 135 -5.23 -16.09 23.94
CA ASP A 135 -5.68 -17.36 23.35
C ASP A 135 -7.10 -17.23 22.83
N LYS A 136 -7.95 -16.51 23.54
CA LYS A 136 -9.31 -16.22 23.10
C LYS A 136 -9.36 -15.39 21.84
N VAL A 137 -8.55 -14.33 21.74
CA VAL A 137 -8.49 -13.51 20.52
C VAL A 137 -7.92 -14.33 19.34
N ALA A 138 -6.92 -15.17 19.59
CA ALA A 138 -6.39 -16.08 18.60
C ALA A 138 -7.45 -17.09 18.10
N GLU A 139 -8.35 -17.58 18.99
CA GLU A 139 -9.47 -18.41 18.61
C GLU A 139 -10.52 -17.66 17.77
N ILE A 140 -10.82 -16.39 18.11
CA ILE A 140 -11.69 -15.52 17.29
C ILE A 140 -11.11 -15.34 15.88
N PHE A 141 -9.80 -15.15 15.77
CA PHE A 141 -9.11 -15.06 14.48
C PHE A 141 -9.22 -16.38 13.70
N ALA A 142 -9.05 -17.52 14.37
CA ALA A 142 -9.25 -18.83 13.75
C ALA A 142 -10.70 -19.04 13.29
N GLY A 143 -11.69 -18.61 14.06
CA GLY A 143 -13.11 -18.60 13.67
C GLY A 143 -13.36 -17.78 12.41
N THR A 144 -12.69 -16.63 12.27
CA THR A 144 -12.77 -15.78 11.07
C THR A 144 -12.18 -16.49 9.84
N VAL A 145 -11.04 -17.16 9.98
CA VAL A 145 -10.45 -17.97 8.90
C VAL A 145 -11.37 -19.12 8.50
N ARG A 146 -11.94 -19.86 9.48
CA ARG A 146 -12.91 -20.96 9.22
C ARG A 146 -14.10 -20.46 8.43
N HIS A 147 -14.63 -19.28 8.78
CA HIS A 147 -15.77 -18.69 8.09
C HIS A 147 -15.48 -18.45 6.61
N TYR A 148 -14.38 -17.79 6.30
CA TYR A 148 -14.08 -17.38 4.92
C TYR A 148 -13.46 -18.50 4.07
N ASN A 149 -12.76 -19.46 4.66
CA ASN A 149 -12.05 -20.50 3.91
C ASN A 149 -12.66 -21.90 4.01
N HIS A 150 -13.44 -22.18 5.07
CA HIS A 150 -13.94 -23.54 5.33
C HIS A 150 -15.46 -23.64 5.45
N GLY A 151 -16.20 -22.55 5.26
CA GLY A 151 -17.67 -22.54 5.27
C GLY A 151 -18.29 -22.61 6.67
N TRP A 152 -17.51 -22.44 7.73
CA TRP A 152 -18.01 -22.46 9.11
C TRP A 152 -18.92 -21.24 9.38
N ALA A 153 -19.91 -21.39 10.27
CA ALA A 153 -20.89 -20.35 10.60
C ALA A 153 -21.68 -19.84 9.36
N ASN A 154 -22.08 -20.74 8.45
CA ASN A 154 -22.71 -20.43 7.15
C ASN A 154 -21.82 -19.54 6.25
N GLY A 155 -20.52 -19.69 6.36
CA GLY A 155 -19.53 -18.86 5.66
C GLY A 155 -19.19 -19.35 4.26
N HIS A 156 -17.99 -19.01 3.83
CA HIS A 156 -17.51 -19.13 2.46
C HIS A 156 -16.35 -20.14 2.32
N LYS A 157 -16.02 -20.48 1.08
CA LYS A 157 -14.84 -21.29 0.71
C LYS A 157 -14.00 -20.48 -0.29
N TRP A 158 -13.61 -19.28 0.11
CA TRP A 158 -12.95 -18.34 -0.80
C TRP A 158 -11.45 -18.59 -0.96
N GLY A 159 -10.81 -19.32 -0.04
CA GLY A 159 -9.39 -19.61 -0.11
C GLY A 159 -8.53 -18.35 0.06
N ILE A 160 -8.94 -17.45 0.96
CA ILE A 160 -8.14 -16.26 1.27
C ILE A 160 -6.77 -16.71 1.76
N LYS A 161 -5.71 -16.26 1.09
CA LYS A 161 -4.36 -16.76 1.32
C LYS A 161 -3.63 -16.00 2.41
N TYR A 162 -3.79 -14.68 2.50
CA TYR A 162 -3.02 -13.81 3.39
C TYR A 162 -3.85 -13.32 4.56
N TRP A 163 -3.32 -13.52 5.78
CA TRP A 163 -3.96 -13.17 7.04
C TRP A 163 -2.96 -12.42 7.90
N GLU A 164 -3.23 -11.15 8.15
CA GLU A 164 -2.34 -10.26 8.85
C GLU A 164 -2.77 -10.07 10.30
N ILE A 165 -1.85 -10.23 11.24
CA ILE A 165 -2.09 -10.04 12.66
C ILE A 165 -1.87 -8.58 13.02
N TRP A 166 -2.96 -7.88 13.34
CA TRP A 166 -3.01 -6.52 13.86
C TRP A 166 -2.73 -5.42 12.82
N ASN A 167 -2.61 -4.16 13.33
CA ASN A 167 -2.24 -2.95 12.59
C ASN A 167 -1.60 -1.96 13.56
N GLU A 168 -0.45 -1.40 13.21
CA GLU A 168 0.26 -0.33 13.93
C GLU A 168 0.35 -0.51 15.46
N PRO A 169 0.81 -1.65 15.98
CA PRO A 169 0.94 -1.84 17.43
C PRO A 169 1.99 -0.92 18.05
N ASP A 170 2.81 -0.27 17.23
CA ASP A 170 3.80 0.73 17.58
C ASP A 170 3.28 2.17 17.55
N ASN A 171 2.00 2.39 17.20
CA ASN A 171 1.34 3.69 17.30
C ASN A 171 0.94 3.95 18.75
N ASP A 172 1.59 4.91 19.37
CA ASP A 172 1.55 5.16 20.82
C ASP A 172 0.16 5.39 21.42
N ASN A 173 -0.78 5.89 20.62
CA ASN A 173 -2.01 6.43 21.19
C ASN A 173 -3.31 5.82 20.66
N THR A 174 -3.24 4.86 19.74
CA THR A 174 -4.45 4.47 18.99
C THR A 174 -4.66 2.98 18.78
N MET A 175 -3.60 2.14 18.77
CA MET A 175 -3.74 0.81 18.18
C MET A 175 -3.38 -0.38 19.10
N TRP A 176 -2.61 -0.15 20.17
CA TRP A 176 -2.20 -1.18 21.14
C TRP A 176 -1.96 -0.52 22.50
N CYS A 177 -3.06 -0.24 23.24
CA CYS A 177 -3.07 0.65 24.37
C CYS A 177 -3.10 -0.08 25.71
N LEU A 178 -2.31 0.38 26.67
CA LEU A 178 -2.43 -0.05 28.06
C LEU A 178 -3.71 0.49 28.69
N LYS A 179 -4.33 -0.26 29.59
CA LYS A 179 -5.58 0.13 30.28
C LYS A 179 -5.45 1.40 31.09
N ASP A 180 -4.28 1.66 31.65
CA ASP A 180 -3.96 2.86 32.42
C ASP A 180 -3.34 4.00 31.59
N GLY A 181 -3.36 3.85 30.27
CA GLY A 181 -2.85 4.81 29.31
C GLY A 181 -1.37 4.65 28.97
N ASP A 182 -0.95 5.34 27.90
CA ASP A 182 0.41 5.23 27.34
C ASP A 182 1.32 6.39 27.75
N LEU A 183 0.75 7.45 28.34
CA LEU A 183 1.52 8.62 28.76
C LEU A 183 2.34 8.29 30.01
N GLY A 184 3.59 8.70 30.03
CA GLY A 184 4.46 8.55 31.19
C GLY A 184 3.91 9.29 32.42
N VAL A 185 3.98 8.64 33.58
CA VAL A 185 3.57 9.18 34.88
C VAL A 185 4.80 9.58 35.67
N GLY A 186 4.74 10.75 36.32
CA GLY A 186 5.85 11.28 37.15
C GLY A 186 5.65 12.74 37.46
N SER A 187 6.44 13.24 38.41
CA SER A 187 6.41 14.64 38.89
C SER A 187 7.27 15.54 38.00
N THR A 188 8.32 15.00 37.41
CA THR A 188 9.26 15.75 36.54
C THR A 188 9.17 15.26 35.08
N PRO A 189 9.65 16.06 34.09
CA PRO A 189 9.77 15.63 32.72
C PRO A 189 10.61 14.35 32.52
N GLU A 190 11.70 14.23 33.31
CA GLU A 190 12.61 13.07 33.26
C GLU A 190 11.92 11.80 33.78
N GLU A 191 11.16 11.89 34.89
CA GLU A 191 10.37 10.78 35.41
C GLU A 191 9.30 10.34 34.41
N LYS A 192 8.58 11.28 33.82
CA LYS A 192 7.59 10.99 32.77
C LYS A 192 8.22 10.30 31.54
N ALA A 193 9.36 10.78 31.09
CA ALA A 193 10.07 10.17 29.95
C ALA A 193 10.55 8.74 30.29
N LYS A 194 11.06 8.50 31.47
CA LYS A 194 11.49 7.18 31.95
C LYS A 194 10.31 6.21 32.07
N ASP A 195 9.20 6.66 32.63
CA ASP A 195 8.01 5.81 32.71
C ASP A 195 7.38 5.53 31.34
N LYS A 196 7.36 6.52 30.44
CA LYS A 196 6.93 6.30 29.05
C LYS A 196 7.78 5.23 28.38
N ALA A 197 9.10 5.32 28.44
CA ALA A 197 9.99 4.32 27.84
C ALA A 197 9.75 2.90 28.41
N ARG A 198 9.49 2.80 29.74
CA ARG A 198 9.11 1.52 30.38
C ARG A 198 7.79 0.99 29.83
N ARG A 199 6.78 1.85 29.64
CA ARG A 199 5.46 1.48 29.08
C ARG A 199 5.58 1.05 27.61
N ASP A 200 6.34 1.78 26.81
CA ASP A 200 6.57 1.44 25.40
C ASP A 200 7.24 0.06 25.28
N LYS A 201 8.23 -0.24 26.12
CA LYS A 201 8.85 -1.55 26.19
C LYS A 201 7.85 -2.65 26.59
N LEU A 202 7.03 -2.41 27.59
CA LEU A 202 5.99 -3.35 28.04
C LEU A 202 4.98 -3.63 26.92
N ARG A 203 4.53 -2.59 26.21
CA ARG A 203 3.62 -2.74 25.07
C ARG A 203 4.22 -3.63 23.98
N MET A 204 5.47 -3.38 23.62
CA MET A 204 6.18 -4.17 22.62
C MET A 204 6.33 -5.64 23.06
N GLU A 205 6.70 -5.90 24.30
CA GLU A 205 6.81 -7.26 24.84
C GLU A 205 5.46 -8.00 24.85
N LEU A 206 4.39 -7.32 25.26
CA LEU A 206 3.03 -7.88 25.24
C LEU A 206 2.56 -8.14 23.81
N PHE A 207 2.88 -7.26 22.89
CA PHE A 207 2.53 -7.47 21.49
C PHE A 207 3.28 -8.67 20.87
N CYS A 208 4.58 -8.80 21.14
CA CYS A 208 5.33 -9.96 20.66
C CYS A 208 4.75 -11.28 21.17
N LYS A 209 4.33 -11.33 22.45
CA LYS A 209 3.64 -12.50 23.02
C LYS A 209 2.31 -12.76 22.34
N PHE A 210 1.46 -11.74 22.17
CA PHE A 210 0.19 -11.84 21.48
C PHE A 210 0.36 -12.33 20.04
N TYR A 211 1.29 -11.72 19.30
CA TYR A 211 1.57 -12.09 17.91
C TYR A 211 1.96 -13.56 17.77
N VAL A 212 2.88 -14.03 18.61
CA VAL A 212 3.32 -15.44 18.61
C VAL A 212 2.17 -16.37 18.96
N THR A 213 1.30 -16.00 19.91
CA THR A 213 0.11 -16.79 20.26
C THR A 213 -0.82 -16.94 19.05
N CYS A 214 -1.16 -15.84 18.40
CA CYS A 214 -2.00 -15.83 17.20
C CYS A 214 -1.36 -16.61 16.04
N LEU A 215 -0.07 -16.39 15.78
CA LEU A 215 0.67 -17.04 14.72
C LEU A 215 0.67 -18.57 14.90
N LYS A 216 0.98 -19.07 16.11
CA LYS A 216 0.94 -20.49 16.43
C LYS A 216 -0.45 -21.08 16.25
N ARG A 217 -1.48 -20.40 16.78
CA ARG A 217 -2.87 -20.86 16.69
C ARG A 217 -3.32 -21.01 15.25
N LEU A 218 -3.06 -20.01 14.42
CA LEU A 218 -3.48 -20.02 13.02
C LEU A 218 -2.70 -21.05 12.19
N LYS A 219 -1.39 -21.10 12.33
CA LYS A 219 -0.56 -22.06 11.55
C LYS A 219 -0.77 -23.50 11.96
N SER A 220 -1.16 -23.78 13.20
CA SER A 220 -1.47 -25.16 13.66
C SER A 220 -2.74 -25.73 13.02
N GLU A 221 -3.72 -24.90 12.71
CA GLU A 221 -4.99 -25.35 12.12
C GLU A 221 -5.02 -25.17 10.59
N PHE A 222 -4.34 -24.12 10.07
CA PHE A 222 -4.42 -23.74 8.66
C PHE A 222 -3.03 -23.70 8.01
N PRO A 223 -2.40 -24.83 7.71
CA PRO A 223 -1.04 -24.86 7.17
C PRO A 223 -0.91 -24.24 5.76
N ASP A 224 -2.02 -24.15 5.01
CA ASP A 224 -2.04 -23.68 3.62
C ASP A 224 -2.20 -22.16 3.47
N ILE A 225 -2.46 -21.45 4.57
CA ILE A 225 -2.55 -19.98 4.55
C ILE A 225 -1.21 -19.33 4.91
N LYS A 226 -1.06 -18.07 4.53
CA LYS A 226 0.08 -17.23 4.95
C LYS A 226 -0.33 -16.30 6.08
N VAL A 227 0.39 -16.38 7.20
CA VAL A 227 0.12 -15.58 8.40
C VAL A 227 1.34 -14.73 8.72
N GLY A 228 1.15 -13.44 8.93
CA GLY A 228 2.22 -12.51 9.21
C GLY A 228 1.72 -11.18 9.80
N GLY A 229 2.45 -10.12 9.59
CA GLY A 229 2.20 -8.79 10.13
C GLY A 229 3.49 -8.12 10.61
N PRO A 230 3.45 -7.14 11.50
CA PRO A 230 2.30 -6.60 12.20
C PRO A 230 1.79 -5.25 11.67
N ALA A 231 2.17 -4.86 10.44
CA ALA A 231 1.81 -3.56 9.88
C ALA A 231 2.33 -2.39 10.74
N LEU A 232 3.64 -2.33 11.00
CA LEU A 232 4.22 -1.23 11.78
C LEU A 232 4.05 0.12 11.07
N CYS A 233 3.91 1.21 11.81
CA CYS A 233 3.78 2.58 11.26
C CYS A 233 4.90 2.95 10.27
N PHE A 234 6.07 2.33 10.40
CA PHE A 234 7.22 2.45 9.51
C PHE A 234 8.21 1.32 9.78
N MET A 235 9.29 1.23 9.01
CA MET A 235 10.35 0.22 9.22
C MET A 235 11.09 0.49 10.54
N ARG A 236 10.52 0.01 11.65
CA ARG A 236 11.11 0.07 12.99
C ARG A 236 12.00 -1.14 13.25
N GLU A 237 13.31 -0.91 13.17
CA GLU A 237 14.29 -1.98 13.35
C GLU A 237 14.23 -2.62 14.75
N ASP A 238 14.09 -1.81 15.80
CA ASP A 238 13.97 -2.27 17.18
C ASP A 238 12.78 -3.20 17.40
N TYR A 239 11.64 -2.82 16.84
CA TYR A 239 10.41 -3.59 16.96
C TYR A 239 10.47 -4.91 16.16
N PHE A 240 10.95 -4.86 14.92
CA PHE A 240 11.13 -6.08 14.11
C PHE A 240 12.15 -7.03 14.74
N ARG A 241 13.24 -6.53 15.32
CA ARG A 241 14.21 -7.37 16.06
C ARG A 241 13.56 -8.08 17.23
N ALA A 242 12.74 -7.38 18.03
CA ALA A 242 12.02 -7.99 19.15
C ALA A 242 11.02 -9.06 18.65
N LEU A 243 10.25 -8.77 17.61
CA LEU A 243 9.24 -9.66 17.04
C LEU A 243 9.88 -10.92 16.43
N LEU A 244 10.88 -10.76 15.56
CA LEU A 244 11.57 -11.89 14.91
C LEU A 244 12.31 -12.76 15.91
N LYS A 245 12.91 -12.15 16.95
CA LYS A 245 13.50 -12.88 18.08
C LYS A 245 12.46 -13.72 18.80
N ALA A 246 11.30 -13.15 19.13
CA ALA A 246 10.20 -13.85 19.80
C ALA A 246 9.68 -15.04 18.95
N CYS A 247 9.54 -14.84 17.64
CA CYS A 247 9.16 -15.92 16.70
C CYS A 247 10.21 -17.04 16.67
N LYS A 248 11.49 -16.70 16.63
CA LYS A 248 12.61 -17.67 16.63
C LYS A 248 12.65 -18.48 17.93
N GLU A 249 12.53 -17.82 19.08
CA GLU A 249 12.49 -18.47 20.41
C GLU A 249 11.26 -19.39 20.56
N ALA A 250 10.14 -18.97 19.98
CA ALA A 250 8.91 -19.74 19.97
C ALA A 250 8.84 -20.87 18.90
N GLN A 251 9.88 -20.98 18.08
CA GLN A 251 10.01 -21.96 16.98
C GLN A 251 8.83 -21.88 15.98
N VAL A 252 8.39 -20.66 15.65
CA VAL A 252 7.35 -20.41 14.64
C VAL A 252 7.82 -19.32 13.69
N ALA A 253 7.78 -19.58 12.39
CA ALA A 253 8.16 -18.60 11.38
C ALA A 253 6.94 -17.80 10.90
N PRO A 254 7.01 -16.46 10.83
CA PRO A 254 6.03 -15.68 10.09
C PRO A 254 6.21 -15.95 8.60
N ASP A 255 5.10 -16.01 7.85
CA ASP A 255 5.16 -16.15 6.39
C ASP A 255 5.49 -14.82 5.71
N PHE A 256 5.20 -13.70 6.36
CA PHE A 256 5.59 -12.36 5.92
C PHE A 256 5.77 -11.41 7.10
N ILE A 257 6.54 -10.34 6.89
CA ILE A 257 6.52 -9.13 7.72
C ILE A 257 5.92 -7.98 6.95
N SER A 258 5.24 -7.06 7.65
CA SER A 258 4.59 -5.90 7.02
C SER A 258 4.81 -4.61 7.79
N TRP A 259 4.89 -3.50 7.04
CA TRP A 259 5.02 -2.15 7.58
C TRP A 259 4.40 -1.12 6.63
N HIS A 260 4.22 0.11 7.13
CA HIS A 260 3.76 1.26 6.38
C HIS A 260 4.92 2.14 5.93
N GLN A 261 4.70 2.95 4.90
CA GLN A 261 5.71 3.89 4.43
C GLN A 261 5.08 5.13 3.78
N TYR A 262 5.00 6.21 4.52
CA TYR A 262 4.52 7.50 4.06
C TYR A 262 5.70 8.45 3.90
N THR A 263 5.98 8.91 2.68
CA THR A 263 7.13 9.77 2.36
C THR A 263 6.97 10.42 0.98
N ASN A 264 7.73 11.47 0.72
CA ASN A 264 7.92 12.04 -0.61
C ASN A 264 9.30 11.70 -1.22
N HIS A 265 10.02 10.78 -0.62
CA HIS A 265 11.34 10.31 -1.07
C HIS A 265 11.27 8.87 -1.54
N PRO A 266 11.20 8.58 -2.87
CA PRO A 266 11.10 7.21 -3.38
C PRO A 266 12.20 6.28 -2.89
N GLN A 267 13.44 6.78 -2.73
CA GLN A 267 14.57 5.97 -2.27
C GLN A 267 14.42 5.51 -0.82
N ALA A 268 13.72 6.28 0.03
CA ALA A 268 13.48 5.89 1.42
C ALA A 268 12.65 4.59 1.50
N ILE A 269 11.68 4.42 0.57
CA ILE A 269 10.89 3.19 0.49
C ILE A 269 11.77 2.00 0.09
N ILE A 270 12.62 2.17 -0.92
CA ILE A 270 13.52 1.09 -1.38
C ILE A 270 14.50 0.69 -0.28
N ASN A 271 15.05 1.66 0.45
CA ASN A 271 15.94 1.38 1.58
C ASN A 271 15.24 0.59 2.70
N SER A 272 13.95 0.84 2.94
CA SER A 272 13.17 0.09 3.94
C SER A 272 12.99 -1.37 3.53
N ILE A 273 12.85 -1.67 2.24
CA ILE A 273 12.74 -3.05 1.70
C ILE A 273 14.04 -3.82 1.94
N GLU A 274 15.19 -3.22 1.60
CA GLU A 274 16.51 -3.84 1.83
C GLU A 274 16.75 -4.09 3.33
N LYS A 275 16.31 -3.16 4.18
CA LYS A 275 16.39 -3.31 5.63
C LYS A 275 15.53 -4.48 6.12
N GLY A 276 14.27 -4.58 5.66
CA GLY A 276 13.36 -5.68 5.99
C GLY A 276 13.95 -7.04 5.61
N ARG A 277 14.52 -7.15 4.40
CA ARG A 277 15.17 -8.40 3.97
C ARG A 277 16.36 -8.77 4.84
N SER A 278 17.22 -7.78 5.14
CA SER A 278 18.38 -7.99 6.00
C SER A 278 18.00 -8.49 7.40
N LEU A 279 16.93 -7.94 7.98
CA LEU A 279 16.43 -8.38 9.29
C LEU A 279 15.90 -9.81 9.25
N CYS A 280 15.08 -10.16 8.26
CA CYS A 280 14.60 -11.54 8.12
C CYS A 280 15.74 -12.54 7.94
N ASP A 281 16.73 -12.21 7.14
CA ASP A 281 17.90 -13.06 6.88
C ASP A 281 18.76 -13.25 8.15
N GLU A 282 18.95 -12.20 8.94
CA GLU A 282 19.70 -12.23 10.21
C GLU A 282 19.06 -13.19 11.24
N TYR A 283 17.73 -13.23 11.30
CA TYR A 283 17.01 -14.14 12.19
C TYR A 283 16.79 -15.54 11.59
N GLY A 284 17.18 -15.77 10.34
CA GLY A 284 17.08 -17.06 9.65
C GLY A 284 15.75 -17.29 8.91
N PHE A 285 14.91 -16.27 8.76
CA PHE A 285 13.62 -16.33 8.06
C PHE A 285 13.77 -15.95 6.58
N LYS A 286 14.54 -16.74 5.83
CA LYS A 286 14.89 -16.46 4.43
C LYS A 286 13.69 -16.46 3.48
N ASP A 287 12.68 -17.28 3.77
CA ASP A 287 11.46 -17.42 2.96
C ASP A 287 10.34 -16.48 3.39
N CYS A 288 10.58 -15.64 4.41
CA CYS A 288 9.63 -14.65 4.88
C CYS A 288 9.45 -13.55 3.82
N GLU A 289 8.21 -13.35 3.36
CA GLU A 289 7.86 -12.31 2.39
C GLU A 289 7.91 -10.92 3.02
N LEU A 290 8.17 -9.91 2.18
CA LEU A 290 8.18 -8.51 2.58
C LEU A 290 6.97 -7.79 1.99
N ILE A 291 6.19 -7.13 2.84
CA ILE A 291 4.95 -6.47 2.42
C ILE A 291 4.92 -5.04 2.95
N ILE A 292 4.78 -4.07 2.06
CA ILE A 292 4.43 -2.70 2.43
C ILE A 292 2.92 -2.56 2.26
N ASN A 293 2.20 -2.72 3.35
CA ASN A 293 0.74 -2.87 3.34
C ASN A 293 -0.03 -1.55 3.51
N GLU A 294 0.69 -0.44 3.72
CA GLU A 294 0.22 0.91 3.50
C GLU A 294 1.36 1.78 3.01
N TRP A 295 1.17 2.44 1.89
CA TRP A 295 2.11 3.45 1.41
C TRP A 295 1.39 4.54 0.64
N HIS A 296 1.91 5.76 0.77
CA HIS A 296 1.38 6.92 0.08
C HIS A 296 2.43 8.02 0.00
N TYR A 297 2.25 8.92 -0.94
CA TYR A 297 2.97 10.18 -0.99
C TYR A 297 2.62 11.04 0.22
N LEU A 298 3.61 11.42 1.01
CA LEU A 298 3.46 12.39 2.09
C LEU A 298 4.11 13.69 1.66
N GLY A 299 3.31 14.65 1.22
CA GLY A 299 3.78 15.91 0.67
C GLY A 299 4.63 16.75 1.64
N PRO A 300 5.19 17.89 1.20
CA PRO A 300 6.15 18.67 1.97
C PRO A 300 5.65 19.17 3.34
N ARG A 301 4.32 19.24 3.54
CA ARG A 301 3.70 19.61 4.82
C ARG A 301 3.64 18.48 5.84
N GLY A 302 3.95 17.25 5.41
CA GLY A 302 3.95 16.07 6.26
C GLY A 302 2.62 15.85 6.99
N TRP A 303 2.67 15.12 8.08
CA TRP A 303 1.50 14.85 8.93
C TRP A 303 0.90 16.11 9.55
N GLY A 304 1.70 17.18 9.77
CA GLY A 304 1.19 18.47 10.25
C GLY A 304 0.22 19.13 9.27
N GLY A 305 0.42 18.94 7.96
CA GLY A 305 -0.53 19.38 6.93
C GLY A 305 -1.78 18.52 6.88
N VAL A 306 -1.61 17.19 6.99
CA VAL A 306 -2.71 16.20 6.97
C VAL A 306 -3.71 16.42 8.12
N TRP A 307 -3.21 16.73 9.30
CA TRP A 307 -4.01 16.93 10.51
C TRP A 307 -4.22 18.40 10.89
N SER A 308 -3.99 19.33 9.95
CA SER A 308 -4.17 20.76 10.19
C SER A 308 -5.63 21.09 10.46
N SER A 309 -5.88 21.94 11.44
CA SER A 309 -7.18 22.58 11.66
C SER A 309 -7.35 23.86 10.83
N ASP A 310 -6.29 24.35 10.20
CA ASP A 310 -6.33 25.50 9.30
C ASP A 310 -6.82 25.07 7.92
N PRO A 311 -7.99 25.61 7.46
CA PRO A 311 -8.57 25.20 6.18
C PRO A 311 -7.69 25.49 4.96
N GLU A 312 -6.86 26.55 5.01
CA GLU A 312 -5.98 26.91 3.91
C GLU A 312 -4.79 25.93 3.81
N ILE A 313 -4.20 25.57 4.95
CA ILE A 313 -3.15 24.55 5.00
C ILE A 313 -3.71 23.20 4.56
N LEU A 314 -4.91 22.84 5.04
CA LEU A 314 -5.57 21.60 4.68
C LEU A 314 -5.86 21.53 3.17
N ALA A 315 -6.41 22.58 2.58
CA ALA A 315 -6.64 22.67 1.13
C ALA A 315 -5.34 22.49 0.33
N LYS A 316 -4.28 23.22 0.68
CA LYS A 316 -2.96 23.11 0.02
C LYS A 316 -2.28 21.74 0.22
N THR A 317 -2.67 20.99 1.23
CA THR A 317 -2.15 19.64 1.47
C THR A 317 -2.79 18.63 0.53
N TRP A 318 -4.07 18.80 0.22
CA TRP A 318 -4.86 17.85 -0.55
C TRP A 318 -5.08 18.24 -2.01
N GLU A 319 -4.97 19.53 -2.36
CA GLU A 319 -5.24 20.03 -3.70
C GLU A 319 -4.07 20.81 -4.30
N GLY A 320 -3.94 20.79 -5.63
CA GLY A 320 -2.88 21.44 -6.39
C GLY A 320 -1.67 20.54 -6.71
N PRO A 321 -0.70 21.05 -7.48
CA PRO A 321 0.38 20.24 -8.08
C PRO A 321 1.25 19.46 -7.08
N GLY A 322 1.68 20.08 -5.99
CA GLY A 322 2.54 19.48 -4.94
C GLY A 322 1.77 18.82 -3.80
N SER A 323 0.43 18.64 -3.93
CA SER A 323 -0.44 18.05 -2.92
C SER A 323 -0.46 16.53 -3.00
N HIS A 324 -1.13 15.90 -2.02
CA HIS A 324 -1.35 14.44 -2.01
C HIS A 324 -2.15 13.93 -3.23
N ASN A 325 -3.01 14.76 -3.83
CA ASN A 325 -3.84 14.40 -4.98
C ASN A 325 -3.33 15.00 -6.31
N GLY A 326 -2.21 15.71 -6.26
CA GLY A 326 -1.62 16.41 -7.39
C GLY A 326 -0.69 15.56 -8.26
N ILE A 327 -0.07 16.22 -9.23
CA ILE A 327 0.82 15.56 -10.20
C ILE A 327 2.09 14.99 -9.55
N ASP A 328 2.64 15.66 -8.53
CA ASP A 328 3.84 15.16 -7.83
C ASP A 328 3.54 13.84 -7.11
N SER A 329 2.39 13.73 -6.43
CA SER A 329 1.94 12.47 -5.85
C SER A 329 1.76 11.38 -6.89
N SER A 330 1.13 11.70 -8.03
CA SER A 330 0.94 10.76 -9.13
C SER A 330 2.27 10.22 -9.67
N CYS A 331 3.22 11.11 -9.95
CA CYS A 331 4.54 10.73 -10.47
C CYS A 331 5.41 10.04 -9.40
N PHE A 332 5.30 10.44 -8.12
CA PHE A 332 5.89 9.68 -7.02
C PHE A 332 5.40 8.23 -7.01
N ASN A 333 4.08 8.03 -7.09
CA ASN A 333 3.47 6.70 -7.10
C ASN A 333 3.96 5.85 -8.27
N LEU A 334 4.01 6.42 -9.49
CA LEU A 334 4.52 5.74 -10.67
C LEU A 334 6.00 5.38 -10.56
N THR A 335 6.81 6.27 -9.99
CA THR A 335 8.23 6.03 -9.72
C THR A 335 8.41 4.87 -8.73
N VAL A 336 7.65 4.87 -7.64
CA VAL A 336 7.72 3.83 -6.60
C VAL A 336 7.23 2.49 -7.15
N LEU A 337 6.09 2.44 -7.82
CA LEU A 337 5.54 1.23 -8.44
C LEU A 337 6.50 0.63 -9.47
N SER A 338 7.16 1.46 -10.27
CA SER A 338 8.20 1.00 -11.22
C SER A 338 9.39 0.36 -10.50
N LYS A 339 9.89 1.00 -9.43
CA LYS A 339 11.01 0.48 -8.62
C LYS A 339 10.63 -0.80 -7.87
N PHE A 340 9.39 -0.94 -7.41
CA PHE A 340 8.91 -2.16 -6.75
C PHE A 340 9.05 -3.39 -7.66
N GLN A 341 8.83 -3.25 -8.96
CA GLN A 341 8.83 -4.37 -9.91
C GLN A 341 10.17 -5.13 -9.95
N THR A 342 11.28 -4.46 -9.63
CA THR A 342 12.63 -5.04 -9.60
C THR A 342 13.21 -5.17 -8.18
N SER A 343 12.44 -4.82 -7.14
CA SER A 343 12.86 -4.91 -5.75
C SER A 343 12.62 -6.31 -5.14
N LYS A 344 13.04 -6.50 -3.88
CA LYS A 344 12.78 -7.69 -3.07
C LYS A 344 11.42 -7.68 -2.36
N LEU A 345 10.58 -6.69 -2.63
CA LEU A 345 9.23 -6.60 -2.07
C LEU A 345 8.31 -7.62 -2.73
N ASP A 346 7.46 -8.28 -1.97
CA ASP A 346 6.53 -9.29 -2.48
C ASP A 346 5.15 -8.72 -2.77
N GLN A 347 4.63 -7.83 -1.92
CA GLN A 347 3.36 -7.13 -2.15
C GLN A 347 3.42 -5.68 -1.67
N ALA A 348 2.61 -4.83 -2.30
CA ALA A 348 2.46 -3.42 -1.93
C ALA A 348 1.01 -2.96 -2.03
N PHE A 349 0.53 -2.25 -0.98
CA PHE A 349 -0.84 -1.79 -0.88
C PHE A 349 -0.88 -0.27 -0.74
N TYR A 350 -1.35 0.39 -1.78
CA TYR A 350 -1.54 1.85 -1.79
C TYR A 350 -2.66 2.27 -0.83
N TYR A 351 -2.38 3.19 0.07
CA TYR A 351 -3.37 3.77 0.97
C TYR A 351 -3.78 5.15 0.41
N GLY A 352 -4.99 5.47 0.10
CA GLY A 352 -6.20 4.69 0.20
C GLY A 352 -6.92 4.77 -1.12
N CYS A 353 -7.82 3.84 -1.30
CA CYS A 353 -8.69 3.82 -2.47
C CYS A 353 -10.14 4.16 -2.08
N PHE A 354 -10.30 5.23 -1.30
CA PHE A 354 -11.62 5.79 -1.04
C PHE A 354 -12.20 6.32 -2.35
N TYR A 355 -13.47 6.14 -2.57
CA TYR A 355 -14.05 6.62 -3.82
C TYR A 355 -14.17 8.15 -3.84
N THR A 356 -14.20 8.82 -2.68
CA THR A 356 -14.16 10.29 -2.59
C THR A 356 -13.41 10.76 -1.34
N GLY A 357 -13.02 12.03 -1.32
CA GLY A 357 -12.39 12.67 -0.17
C GLY A 357 -10.88 12.75 -0.24
N ALA A 358 -10.27 13.13 0.85
CA ALA A 358 -8.84 13.43 0.95
C ALA A 358 -7.94 12.25 0.53
N TRP A 359 -8.20 11.06 1.05
CA TRP A 359 -7.50 9.82 0.69
C TRP A 359 -8.14 9.08 -0.50
N GLY A 360 -9.03 9.77 -1.23
CA GLY A 360 -9.76 9.21 -2.35
C GLY A 360 -9.08 9.47 -3.70
N TYR A 361 -9.68 8.95 -4.75
CA TYR A 361 -9.21 9.16 -6.13
C TYR A 361 -10.03 10.24 -6.88
N LYS A 362 -11.04 10.79 -6.25
CA LYS A 362 -11.85 11.93 -6.76
C LYS A 362 -12.42 12.77 -5.63
N ASN A 363 -12.75 14.01 -5.94
CA ASN A 363 -13.39 14.92 -4.99
C ASN A 363 -14.91 14.62 -4.86
N SER A 364 -15.57 15.33 -3.94
CA SER A 364 -17.02 15.20 -3.71
C SER A 364 -17.90 15.60 -4.90
N PHE A 365 -17.36 16.35 -5.86
CA PHE A 365 -18.05 16.69 -7.12
C PHE A 365 -17.87 15.63 -8.21
N GLY A 366 -17.09 14.59 -7.95
CA GLY A 366 -16.81 13.49 -8.89
C GLY A 366 -15.65 13.77 -9.86
N ASN A 367 -14.91 14.86 -9.70
CA ASN A 367 -13.73 15.16 -10.50
C ASN A 367 -12.57 14.28 -10.03
N LYS A 368 -11.95 13.56 -10.96
CA LYS A 368 -10.84 12.66 -10.71
C LYS A 368 -9.57 13.45 -10.40
N TYR A 369 -8.79 12.96 -9.43
CA TYR A 369 -7.49 13.51 -9.10
C TYR A 369 -6.38 12.98 -10.02
N LYS A 370 -5.24 13.64 -10.05
CA LYS A 370 -4.06 13.20 -10.83
C LYS A 370 -3.65 11.77 -10.50
N ILE A 371 -3.74 11.36 -9.24
CA ILE A 371 -3.40 9.99 -8.80
C ILE A 371 -4.24 8.91 -9.47
N TYR A 372 -5.54 9.17 -9.76
CA TYR A 372 -6.37 8.21 -10.49
C TYR A 372 -5.78 7.89 -11.86
N HIS A 373 -5.38 8.93 -12.59
CA HIS A 373 -4.81 8.80 -13.93
C HIS A 373 -3.46 8.08 -13.89
N GLY A 374 -2.61 8.37 -12.90
CA GLY A 374 -1.35 7.66 -12.68
C GLY A 374 -1.55 6.17 -12.38
N LEU A 375 -2.45 5.83 -11.46
CA LEU A 375 -2.75 4.44 -11.13
C LEU A 375 -3.31 3.68 -12.35
N LYS A 376 -4.17 4.32 -13.17
CA LYS A 376 -4.66 3.77 -14.43
C LYS A 376 -3.52 3.57 -15.45
N MET A 377 -2.56 4.50 -15.54
CA MET A 377 -1.38 4.34 -16.40
C MET A 377 -0.56 3.12 -15.99
N PHE A 378 -0.27 2.96 -14.69
CA PHE A 378 0.48 1.79 -14.21
C PHE A 378 -0.30 0.49 -14.42
N SER A 379 -1.61 0.49 -14.18
CA SER A 379 -2.50 -0.64 -14.46
C SER A 379 -2.36 -1.11 -15.91
N SER A 380 -2.36 -0.18 -16.87
CA SER A 380 -2.21 -0.52 -18.29
C SER A 380 -0.90 -1.24 -18.59
N ILE A 381 0.19 -0.88 -17.93
CA ILE A 381 1.51 -1.51 -18.07
C ILE A 381 1.54 -2.89 -17.41
N VAL A 382 1.21 -2.98 -16.12
CA VAL A 382 1.42 -4.21 -15.32
C VAL A 382 0.48 -5.36 -15.73
N HIS A 383 -0.68 -5.06 -16.29
CA HIS A 383 -1.64 -6.08 -16.74
C HIS A 383 -1.50 -6.44 -18.23
N SER A 384 -0.95 -5.55 -19.06
CA SER A 384 -0.76 -5.83 -20.48
C SER A 384 0.57 -6.49 -20.80
N LEU A 385 1.57 -6.29 -19.95
CA LEU A 385 2.94 -6.78 -20.16
C LEU A 385 3.26 -7.90 -19.14
N SER A 386 4.05 -8.86 -19.58
CA SER A 386 4.45 -10.00 -18.73
C SER A 386 5.95 -10.04 -18.43
N THR A 387 6.76 -9.49 -19.32
CA THR A 387 8.22 -9.54 -19.23
C THR A 387 8.77 -8.14 -19.11
N ILE A 388 9.60 -7.89 -18.10
CA ILE A 388 10.34 -6.64 -17.92
C ILE A 388 11.58 -6.67 -18.79
N CYS A 389 11.80 -5.61 -19.58
CA CYS A 389 12.98 -5.41 -20.40
C CYS A 389 13.94 -4.44 -19.74
N GLU A 390 15.23 -4.55 -20.10
CA GLU A 390 16.26 -3.66 -19.61
C GLU A 390 15.93 -2.21 -19.96
N SER A 391 15.95 -1.35 -18.94
CA SER A 391 15.69 0.07 -19.12
C SER A 391 16.40 0.89 -18.04
N LYS A 392 16.84 2.10 -18.38
CA LYS A 392 17.55 3.01 -17.48
C LYS A 392 17.16 4.46 -17.75
N GLY A 393 16.78 5.17 -16.72
CA GLY A 393 16.59 6.63 -16.71
C GLY A 393 17.73 7.34 -16.01
N GLU A 394 17.94 8.61 -16.34
CA GLU A 394 18.94 9.49 -15.74
C GLU A 394 18.28 10.56 -14.85
N GLY A 395 18.99 11.01 -13.83
CA GLY A 395 18.55 12.08 -12.92
C GLY A 395 17.26 11.71 -12.16
N THR A 396 16.23 12.52 -12.36
CA THR A 396 14.90 12.37 -11.73
C THR A 396 13.97 11.40 -12.49
N VAL A 397 14.42 10.93 -13.67
CA VAL A 397 13.61 10.08 -14.55
C VAL A 397 13.73 8.60 -14.16
N THR A 398 12.61 7.98 -13.91
CA THR A 398 12.46 6.52 -13.73
C THR A 398 11.77 5.94 -14.96
N VAL A 399 12.21 4.76 -15.38
CA VAL A 399 11.63 4.05 -16.52
C VAL A 399 11.42 2.57 -16.20
N ILE A 400 10.32 2.02 -16.68
CA ILE A 400 10.11 0.58 -16.78
C ILE A 400 9.56 0.25 -18.15
N ALA A 401 10.08 -0.80 -18.77
CA ALA A 401 9.68 -1.23 -20.09
C ALA A 401 9.43 -2.74 -20.13
N GLY A 402 8.58 -3.17 -21.04
CA GLY A 402 8.35 -4.60 -21.16
C GLY A 402 7.56 -5.03 -22.39
N LYS A 403 7.35 -6.35 -22.47
CA LYS A 403 6.67 -7.04 -23.57
C LYS A 403 5.50 -7.88 -23.05
N SER A 404 4.44 -7.97 -23.87
CA SER A 404 3.38 -8.94 -23.67
C SER A 404 3.90 -10.39 -23.83
N LYS A 405 3.15 -11.36 -23.31
CA LYS A 405 3.51 -12.79 -23.33
C LYS A 405 3.83 -13.31 -24.74
N ASN A 406 3.11 -12.82 -25.75
CA ASN A 406 3.32 -13.19 -27.17
C ASN A 406 4.34 -12.30 -27.89
N GLY A 407 4.93 -11.30 -27.21
CA GLY A 407 5.90 -10.36 -27.76
C GLY A 407 5.34 -9.33 -28.75
N ARG A 408 4.03 -9.33 -29.00
CA ARG A 408 3.40 -8.44 -30.01
C ARG A 408 3.27 -7.00 -29.53
N SER A 409 2.98 -6.80 -28.26
CA SER A 409 2.89 -5.47 -27.67
C SER A 409 4.14 -5.18 -26.84
N ARG A 410 4.64 -3.97 -26.97
CA ARG A 410 5.74 -3.42 -26.18
C ARG A 410 5.27 -2.13 -25.55
N GLY A 411 5.57 -1.94 -24.28
CA GLY A 411 5.17 -0.74 -23.54
C GLY A 411 6.32 -0.20 -22.69
N ILE A 412 6.36 1.11 -22.55
CA ILE A 412 7.32 1.83 -21.72
C ILE A 412 6.53 2.80 -20.84
N LEU A 413 6.81 2.84 -19.55
CA LEU A 413 6.40 3.90 -18.65
C LEU A 413 7.63 4.71 -18.30
N VAL A 414 7.61 5.99 -18.65
CA VAL A 414 8.61 6.99 -18.27
C VAL A 414 7.97 7.92 -17.27
N THR A 415 8.63 8.13 -16.13
CA THR A 415 8.15 9.03 -15.07
C THR A 415 9.27 9.95 -14.67
N ASP A 416 9.04 11.25 -14.75
CA ASP A 416 9.93 12.29 -14.23
C ASP A 416 9.29 12.88 -12.97
N TYR A 417 9.88 12.60 -11.82
CA TYR A 417 9.39 13.09 -10.54
C TYR A 417 10.18 14.31 -10.09
N MET A 418 9.51 15.47 -10.11
CA MET A 418 10.09 16.78 -9.75
C MET A 418 11.28 17.22 -10.62
N GLY A 419 11.35 16.74 -11.87
CA GLY A 419 12.43 17.13 -12.79
C GLY A 419 12.22 18.50 -13.42
N THR A 420 13.30 19.21 -13.70
CA THR A 420 13.29 20.57 -14.27
C THR A 420 13.37 20.60 -15.79
N ASP A 421 13.80 19.50 -16.43
CA ASP A 421 13.88 19.43 -17.89
C ASP A 421 12.49 19.43 -18.53
N LYS A 422 12.32 20.16 -19.63
CA LYS A 422 11.06 20.19 -20.39
C LYS A 422 10.94 19.06 -21.43
N GLU A 423 12.06 18.45 -21.77
CA GLU A 423 12.13 17.36 -22.75
C GLU A 423 12.85 16.15 -22.17
N ILE A 424 12.39 14.95 -22.53
CA ILE A 424 13.01 13.66 -22.20
C ILE A 424 13.28 12.92 -23.51
N VAL A 425 14.54 12.62 -23.76
CA VAL A 425 14.95 11.82 -24.93
C VAL A 425 14.91 10.35 -24.58
N VAL A 426 14.07 9.55 -25.28
CA VAL A 426 13.96 8.10 -25.07
C VAL A 426 14.63 7.39 -26.24
N LYS A 427 15.72 6.67 -25.98
CA LYS A 427 16.46 5.83 -26.94
C LYS A 427 15.97 4.40 -26.79
N ILE A 428 15.60 3.75 -27.89
CA ILE A 428 14.93 2.45 -27.87
C ILE A 428 15.56 1.51 -28.89
N ASP A 429 16.00 0.34 -28.38
CA ASP A 429 16.47 -0.77 -29.21
C ASP A 429 15.41 -1.88 -29.30
N GLY A 430 15.34 -2.57 -30.43
CA GLY A 430 14.45 -3.71 -30.63
C GLY A 430 13.05 -3.34 -31.11
N VAL A 431 12.88 -2.14 -31.66
CA VAL A 431 11.66 -1.66 -32.33
C VAL A 431 12.01 -1.12 -33.71
N GLU A 432 11.14 -1.38 -34.69
CA GLU A 432 11.29 -0.85 -36.03
C GLU A 432 11.12 0.67 -36.05
N ASP A 433 12.02 1.35 -36.71
CA ASP A 433 12.11 2.80 -36.81
C ASP A 433 11.11 3.40 -37.84
N GLY A 434 11.01 4.73 -37.87
CA GLY A 434 10.23 5.48 -38.87
C GLY A 434 8.71 5.40 -38.68
N ARG A 435 8.21 5.40 -37.44
CA ARG A 435 6.78 5.34 -37.12
C ARG A 435 6.30 6.42 -36.20
N GLN A 436 4.99 6.61 -36.10
CA GLN A 436 4.33 7.35 -35.04
C GLN A 436 4.04 6.41 -33.87
N CYS A 437 4.43 6.81 -32.66
CA CYS A 437 4.13 6.08 -31.44
C CYS A 437 2.89 6.67 -30.77
N TRP A 438 2.03 5.78 -30.25
CA TRP A 438 0.96 6.19 -29.37
C TRP A 438 1.53 6.40 -27.96
N VAL A 439 1.39 7.61 -27.47
CA VAL A 439 1.86 8.03 -26.15
C VAL A 439 0.68 8.56 -25.35
N ILE A 440 0.51 8.09 -24.13
CA ILE A 440 -0.38 8.74 -23.15
C ILE A 440 0.45 9.67 -22.30
N ALA A 441 0.10 10.95 -22.31
CA ALA A 441 0.77 11.98 -21.54
C ALA A 441 -0.03 12.35 -20.27
N HIS A 442 0.68 12.54 -19.18
CA HIS A 442 0.14 12.93 -17.88
C HIS A 442 1.09 13.87 -17.18
N ASP A 443 0.68 15.12 -17.01
CA ASP A 443 1.46 16.16 -16.34
C ASP A 443 0.52 17.19 -15.68
N ASN A 444 1.01 18.37 -15.37
CA ASN A 444 0.20 19.37 -14.68
C ASN A 444 -1.07 19.79 -15.46
N GLU A 445 -0.99 19.85 -16.79
CA GLU A 445 -2.09 20.30 -17.66
C GLU A 445 -2.84 19.15 -18.34
N ARG A 446 -2.22 17.98 -18.49
CA ARG A 446 -2.80 16.81 -19.16
C ARG A 446 -3.17 15.70 -18.18
N ASP A 447 -4.34 15.10 -18.40
CA ASP A 447 -4.87 13.99 -17.63
C ASP A 447 -5.09 12.77 -18.53
N PHE A 448 -4.12 11.86 -18.60
CA PHE A 448 -4.24 10.64 -19.41
C PHE A 448 -4.53 10.97 -20.90
N GLU A 449 -3.82 11.95 -21.44
CA GLU A 449 -4.08 12.47 -22.79
C GLU A 449 -3.31 11.71 -23.87
N PRO A 450 -3.99 11.17 -24.89
CA PRO A 450 -3.33 10.51 -26.02
C PRO A 450 -2.69 11.53 -26.97
N ILE A 451 -1.42 11.33 -27.27
CA ILE A 451 -0.65 12.10 -28.25
C ILE A 451 0.13 11.17 -29.16
N TYR A 452 0.51 11.67 -30.34
CA TYR A 452 1.39 10.94 -31.26
C TYR A 452 2.77 11.60 -31.28
N VAL A 453 3.81 10.78 -31.10
CA VAL A 453 5.20 11.23 -31.09
C VAL A 453 5.98 10.46 -32.16
N PRO A 454 6.70 11.14 -33.05
CA PRO A 454 7.53 10.47 -34.07
C PRO A 454 8.68 9.71 -33.40
N PHE A 455 8.89 8.46 -33.85
CA PHE A 455 10.02 7.63 -33.49
C PHE A 455 10.94 7.49 -34.72
N ASN A 456 12.09 8.15 -34.69
CA ASN A 456 13.07 8.18 -35.77
C ASN A 456 14.49 8.05 -35.20
N ASP A 457 15.38 7.42 -35.97
CA ASP A 457 16.79 7.20 -35.61
C ASP A 457 16.92 6.51 -34.22
N GLY A 458 16.02 5.57 -33.90
CA GLY A 458 16.01 4.83 -32.63
C GLY A 458 15.63 5.68 -31.42
N LYS A 459 15.01 6.87 -31.60
CA LYS A 459 14.66 7.78 -30.51
C LYS A 459 13.33 8.50 -30.72
N LEU A 460 12.72 8.90 -29.61
CA LEU A 460 11.62 9.86 -29.57
C LEU A 460 11.87 10.90 -28.48
N VAL A 461 11.20 12.04 -28.56
CA VAL A 461 11.30 13.14 -27.59
C VAL A 461 9.94 13.38 -26.97
N LEU A 462 9.87 13.19 -25.65
CA LEU A 462 8.69 13.50 -24.86
C LEU A 462 8.77 14.95 -24.38
N LYS A 463 7.68 15.70 -24.55
CA LYS A 463 7.61 17.10 -24.12
C LYS A 463 6.61 17.26 -22.98
N LYS A 464 7.06 17.86 -21.88
CA LYS A 464 6.22 18.30 -20.75
C LYS A 464 5.59 19.65 -21.09
N THR A 465 4.38 19.91 -20.59
CA THR A 465 3.73 21.22 -20.76
C THR A 465 4.38 22.29 -19.87
N THR A 466 4.83 21.89 -18.67
CA THR A 466 5.54 22.71 -17.70
C THR A 466 6.77 21.99 -17.15
N GLU A 467 7.65 22.70 -16.48
CA GLU A 467 8.64 22.09 -15.58
C GLU A 467 7.91 21.35 -14.45
N GLY A 468 8.58 20.42 -13.77
CA GLY A 468 8.02 19.62 -12.70
C GLY A 468 7.75 18.17 -13.11
N SER A 469 6.83 17.55 -12.40
CA SER A 469 6.53 16.13 -12.57
C SER A 469 5.71 15.84 -13.82
N ALA A 470 6.04 14.75 -14.51
CA ALA A 470 5.29 14.23 -15.65
C ALA A 470 5.46 12.71 -15.82
N ALA A 471 4.51 12.08 -16.46
CA ALA A 471 4.59 10.66 -16.82
C ALA A 471 4.06 10.41 -18.23
N PHE A 472 4.62 9.41 -18.89
CA PHE A 472 4.28 9.02 -20.23
C PHE A 472 4.26 7.50 -20.37
N THR A 473 3.20 6.93 -20.96
CA THR A 473 3.25 5.55 -21.44
C THR A 473 3.38 5.56 -22.97
N ILE A 474 4.31 4.75 -23.51
CA ILE A 474 4.61 4.65 -24.94
C ILE A 474 4.29 3.22 -25.35
N TRP A 475 3.57 3.06 -26.46
CA TRP A 475 3.15 1.74 -26.95
C TRP A 475 3.57 1.51 -28.40
N PHE A 476 4.01 0.26 -28.66
CA PHE A 476 4.44 -0.24 -29.96
C PHE A 476 3.71 -1.51 -30.36
#